data_27b0d1e1606083b208bf3e2226cbd254
#
_entry.id   27b0d1e1606083b208bf3e2226cbd254
#
_cell.length_a   1.000
_cell.length_b   1.000
_cell.length_c   1.000
_cell.angle_alpha   90.00
_cell.angle_beta   90.00
_cell.angle_gamma   90.00
#
_symmetry.space_group_name_H-M   'P 1'
#
loop_
_entity.id
_entity.type
_entity.pdbx_description
1 polymer ?
#
loop_
_entity_poly.entity_id
_entity_poly.type
_entity_poly.pdbx_seq_one_letter_code
_entity_poly.pdbx_strand_id
1 'polypeptide(L)'
;MSAIRIGVVSPTEVAFPTVRAAFAELWPEADMVCQLDQSLYLDFINDDMTVPDPMPDEAYARIAALLRYTRDCRVDGIIFCGSVFGRLVEAGRETLDVPVLTSYEGMIEAAFANGSQLGLLATTQGTIDCLSGDIERYAAANGLEYKVTDKVAEGAFQTLLGGDRDGH
;
A
#
# COMPACT_ATOMS: atom_id res chain seq x y z
N MET A 1 -23.35 -12.64 -15.12
CA MET A 1 -22.75 -11.39 -14.61
C MET A 1 -21.29 -11.45 -14.98
N SER A 2 -20.67 -10.37 -15.47
CA SER A 2 -19.21 -10.35 -15.66
C SER A 2 -18.55 -10.49 -14.28
N ALA A 3 -17.41 -11.20 -14.21
CA ALA A 3 -16.63 -11.26 -12.98
C ALA A 3 -16.21 -9.84 -12.59
N ILE A 4 -16.18 -9.55 -11.29
CA ILE A 4 -15.66 -8.28 -10.75
C ILE A 4 -14.16 -8.26 -11.02
N ARG A 5 -13.67 -7.15 -11.55
CA ARG A 5 -12.26 -7.00 -11.91
C ARG A 5 -11.57 -5.99 -11.01
N ILE A 6 -10.50 -6.40 -10.34
CA ILE A 6 -9.73 -5.55 -9.43
C ILE A 6 -8.36 -5.27 -10.01
N GLY A 7 -8.04 -3.98 -10.17
CA GLY A 7 -6.70 -3.52 -10.49
C GLY A 7 -5.80 -3.60 -9.26
N VAL A 8 -4.69 -4.31 -9.37
CA VAL A 8 -3.68 -4.39 -8.31
C VAL A 8 -2.43 -3.70 -8.81
N VAL A 9 -2.15 -2.54 -8.25
CA VAL A 9 -0.99 -1.70 -8.62
C VAL A 9 0.10 -1.89 -7.58
N SER A 10 1.32 -2.13 -8.01
CA SER A 10 2.46 -2.27 -7.09
C SER A 10 3.75 -1.71 -7.68
N PRO A 11 4.59 -1.07 -6.84
CA PRO A 11 5.94 -0.68 -7.22
C PRO A 11 6.94 -1.85 -7.15
N THR A 12 6.52 -3.04 -6.69
CA THR A 12 7.38 -4.23 -6.57
C THR A 12 6.66 -5.50 -6.98
N GLU A 13 7.38 -6.46 -7.54
CA GLU A 13 6.82 -7.78 -7.89
C GLU A 13 6.46 -8.62 -6.65
N VAL A 14 7.13 -8.38 -5.52
CA VAL A 14 7.00 -9.21 -4.32
C VAL A 14 5.61 -9.14 -3.68
N ALA A 15 4.83 -8.10 -3.95
CA ALA A 15 3.47 -7.97 -3.45
C ALA A 15 2.47 -8.93 -4.14
N PHE A 16 2.65 -9.20 -5.43
CA PHE A 16 1.65 -9.94 -6.20
C PHE A 16 1.38 -11.37 -5.73
N PRO A 17 2.38 -12.20 -5.36
CA PRO A 17 2.11 -13.53 -4.84
C PRO A 17 1.23 -13.52 -3.58
N THR A 18 1.50 -12.61 -2.65
CA THR A 18 0.74 -12.46 -1.40
C THR A 18 -0.71 -12.03 -1.69
N VAL A 19 -0.87 -11.02 -2.55
CA VAL A 19 -2.21 -10.54 -2.93
C VAL A 19 -2.98 -11.63 -3.67
N ARG A 20 -2.36 -12.38 -4.60
CA ARG A 20 -3.01 -13.50 -5.29
C ARG A 20 -3.47 -14.59 -4.33
N ALA A 21 -2.66 -14.93 -3.33
CA ALA A 21 -3.04 -15.90 -2.31
C ALA A 21 -4.26 -15.43 -1.52
N ALA A 22 -4.28 -14.16 -1.10
CA ALA A 22 -5.41 -13.57 -0.40
C ALA A 22 -6.71 -13.57 -1.25
N PHE A 23 -6.61 -13.21 -2.55
CA PHE A 23 -7.77 -13.27 -3.45
C PHE A 23 -8.27 -14.70 -3.65
N ALA A 24 -7.35 -15.66 -3.83
CA ALA A 24 -7.74 -17.07 -3.99
C ALA A 24 -8.48 -17.64 -2.75
N GLU A 25 -8.14 -17.15 -1.56
CA GLU A 25 -8.77 -17.57 -0.30
C GLU A 25 -10.07 -16.81 -0.01
N LEU A 26 -10.05 -15.48 -0.16
CA LEU A 26 -11.10 -14.61 0.34
C LEU A 26 -12.10 -14.17 -0.72
N TRP A 27 -11.69 -14.13 -1.99
CA TRP A 27 -12.52 -13.66 -3.10
C TRP A 27 -12.14 -14.29 -4.43
N PRO A 28 -12.28 -15.62 -4.56
CA PRO A 28 -11.85 -16.38 -5.76
C PRO A 28 -12.59 -16.02 -7.04
N GLU A 29 -13.75 -15.33 -6.94
CA GLU A 29 -14.56 -14.93 -8.11
C GLU A 29 -14.07 -13.62 -8.75
N ALA A 30 -13.16 -12.88 -8.09
CA ALA A 30 -12.63 -11.64 -8.63
C ALA A 30 -11.47 -11.87 -9.59
N ASP A 31 -11.52 -11.22 -10.75
CA ASP A 31 -10.40 -11.18 -11.69
C ASP A 31 -9.37 -10.12 -11.25
N MET A 32 -8.10 -10.48 -11.20
CA MET A 32 -7.02 -9.55 -10.90
C MET A 32 -6.31 -9.06 -12.17
N VAL A 33 -6.18 -7.74 -12.30
CA VAL A 33 -5.34 -7.07 -13.31
C VAL A 33 -4.15 -6.42 -12.62
N CYS A 34 -2.96 -6.99 -12.79
CA CYS A 34 -1.74 -6.51 -12.13
C CYS A 34 -1.03 -5.45 -12.96
N GLN A 35 -0.67 -4.34 -12.33
CA GLN A 35 0.13 -3.26 -12.90
C GLN A 35 1.40 -3.09 -12.05
N LEU A 36 2.56 -3.16 -12.68
CA LEU A 36 3.87 -3.01 -12.03
C LEU A 36 4.55 -1.76 -12.53
N ASP A 37 4.96 -0.89 -11.63
CA ASP A 37 5.87 0.22 -11.93
C ASP A 37 7.04 0.23 -10.93
N GLN A 38 8.09 -0.52 -11.22
CA GLN A 38 9.27 -0.61 -10.37
C GLN A 38 10.06 0.69 -10.30
N SER A 39 9.91 1.58 -11.29
CA SER A 39 10.62 2.85 -11.30
C SER A 39 10.15 3.81 -10.20
N LEU A 40 8.99 3.61 -9.60
CA LEU A 40 8.51 4.43 -8.49
C LEU A 40 9.49 4.43 -7.30
N TYR A 41 10.07 3.29 -6.97
CA TYR A 41 11.10 3.24 -5.92
C TYR A 41 12.41 3.88 -6.36
N LEU A 42 12.83 3.63 -7.60
CA LEU A 42 14.09 4.15 -8.14
C LEU A 42 14.08 5.67 -8.29
N ASP A 43 12.91 6.23 -8.65
CA ASP A 43 12.79 7.66 -8.95
C ASP A 43 12.45 8.49 -7.70
N PHE A 44 11.76 7.92 -6.71
CA PHE A 44 11.14 8.71 -5.64
C PHE A 44 11.48 8.28 -4.21
N ILE A 45 12.16 7.18 -4.01
CA ILE A 45 12.59 6.71 -2.68
C ILE A 45 14.12 6.78 -2.61
N ASN A 46 14.65 7.27 -1.49
CA ASN A 46 16.08 7.38 -1.28
C ASN A 46 16.76 5.99 -1.20
N ASP A 47 18.04 5.94 -1.50
CA ASP A 47 18.83 4.69 -1.50
C ASP A 47 18.83 3.98 -0.12
N ASP A 48 18.68 4.73 0.95
CA ASP A 48 18.57 4.23 2.32
C ASP A 48 17.13 3.83 2.71
N MET A 49 16.21 3.81 1.74
CA MET A 49 14.79 3.52 1.90
C MET A 49 14.01 4.53 2.75
N THR A 50 14.57 5.71 2.99
CA THR A 50 13.80 6.82 3.55
C THR A 50 12.91 7.45 2.49
N VAL A 51 11.79 8.01 2.95
CA VAL A 51 10.77 8.64 2.10
C VAL A 51 10.97 10.15 2.14
N PRO A 52 11.12 10.83 0.98
CA PRO A 52 11.16 12.29 0.95
C PRO A 52 9.88 12.90 1.55
N ASP A 53 10.02 13.92 2.37
CA ASP A 53 8.89 14.69 2.91
C ASP A 53 9.18 16.20 2.78
N PRO A 54 8.47 16.92 1.91
CA PRO A 54 7.37 16.43 1.04
C PRO A 54 7.87 15.58 -0.12
N MET A 55 7.00 14.68 -0.59
CA MET A 55 7.19 14.02 -1.88
C MET A 55 7.11 15.04 -3.03
N PRO A 56 7.91 14.89 -4.09
CA PRO A 56 7.87 15.80 -5.23
C PRO A 56 6.57 15.72 -6.01
N ASP A 57 6.13 16.84 -6.59
CA ASP A 57 4.90 16.93 -7.41
C ASP A 57 4.88 15.92 -8.56
N GLU A 58 6.03 15.56 -9.09
CA GLU A 58 6.16 14.55 -10.15
C GLU A 58 5.71 13.17 -9.66
N ALA A 59 5.98 12.81 -8.41
CA ALA A 59 5.50 11.55 -7.82
C ALA A 59 3.96 11.51 -7.74
N TYR A 60 3.33 12.61 -7.33
CA TYR A 60 1.87 12.74 -7.34
C TYR A 60 1.30 12.59 -8.75
N ALA A 61 1.89 13.27 -9.72
CA ALA A 61 1.45 13.20 -11.12
C ALA A 61 1.60 11.77 -11.68
N ARG A 62 2.68 11.07 -11.34
CA ARG A 62 2.97 9.70 -11.76
C ARG A 62 1.97 8.70 -11.18
N ILE A 63 1.72 8.76 -9.88
CA ILE A 63 0.71 7.90 -9.23
C ILE A 63 -0.67 8.17 -9.82
N ALA A 64 -1.09 9.42 -9.96
CA ALA A 64 -2.38 9.76 -10.56
C ALA A 64 -2.52 9.25 -12.01
N ALA A 65 -1.44 9.28 -12.80
CA ALA A 65 -1.45 8.74 -14.16
C ALA A 65 -1.58 7.21 -14.15
N LEU A 66 -0.88 6.52 -13.25
CA LEU A 66 -0.93 5.06 -13.10
C LEU A 66 -2.30 4.59 -12.64
N LEU A 67 -2.92 5.27 -11.71
CA LEU A 67 -4.29 4.98 -11.25
C LEU A 67 -5.30 5.18 -12.38
N ARG A 68 -5.20 6.26 -13.16
CA ARG A 68 -6.07 6.48 -14.35
C ARG A 68 -5.90 5.40 -15.39
N TYR A 69 -4.65 5.02 -15.71
CA TYR A 69 -4.38 3.94 -16.63
C TYR A 69 -5.01 2.61 -16.15
N THR A 70 -4.87 2.30 -14.87
CA THR A 70 -5.46 1.09 -14.29
C THR A 70 -6.99 1.12 -14.36
N ARG A 71 -7.63 2.26 -14.07
CA ARG A 71 -9.07 2.45 -14.25
C ARG A 71 -9.50 2.18 -15.70
N ASP A 72 -8.71 2.66 -16.67
CA ASP A 72 -9.00 2.49 -18.10
C ASP A 72 -8.87 1.01 -18.56
N CYS A 73 -8.25 0.14 -17.75
CA CYS A 73 -8.28 -1.31 -17.93
C CYS A 73 -9.65 -1.95 -17.59
N ARG A 74 -10.68 -1.15 -17.36
CA ARG A 74 -12.07 -1.56 -17.06
C ARG A 74 -12.13 -2.38 -15.77
N VAL A 75 -11.49 -1.88 -14.73
CA VAL A 75 -11.57 -2.46 -13.39
C VAL A 75 -12.73 -1.85 -12.61
N ASP A 76 -13.29 -2.62 -11.68
CA ASP A 76 -14.39 -2.18 -10.80
C ASP A 76 -13.84 -1.53 -9.51
N GLY A 77 -12.56 -1.69 -9.22
CA GLY A 77 -11.85 -1.09 -8.11
C GLY A 77 -10.34 -1.28 -8.23
N ILE A 78 -9.58 -0.54 -7.43
CA ILE A 78 -8.11 -0.56 -7.44
C ILE A 78 -7.60 -0.75 -6.01
N ILE A 79 -6.58 -1.61 -5.86
CA ILE A 79 -5.76 -1.73 -4.65
C ILE A 79 -4.33 -1.33 -5.02
N PHE A 80 -3.77 -0.37 -4.31
CA PHE A 80 -2.37 0.03 -4.47
C PHE A 80 -1.51 -0.58 -3.36
N CYS A 81 -0.58 -1.46 -3.73
CA CYS A 81 0.29 -2.21 -2.82
C CYS A 81 1.66 -1.54 -2.69
N GLY A 82 1.72 -0.39 -2.03
CA GLY A 82 2.95 0.35 -1.81
C GLY A 82 2.77 1.35 -0.67
N SER A 83 3.17 0.95 0.53
CA SER A 83 2.94 1.68 1.79
C SER A 83 3.39 3.13 1.78
N VAL A 84 4.57 3.36 1.23
CA VAL A 84 5.21 4.69 1.23
C VAL A 84 4.53 5.70 0.29
N PHE A 85 3.64 5.24 -0.58
CA PHE A 85 2.90 6.07 -1.53
C PHE A 85 1.45 6.36 -1.12
N GLY A 86 1.03 6.00 0.09
CA GLY A 86 -0.36 6.12 0.55
C GLY A 86 -0.97 7.50 0.31
N ARG A 87 -0.29 8.58 0.73
CA ARG A 87 -0.75 9.97 0.53
C ARG A 87 -0.93 10.35 -0.94
N LEU A 88 -0.07 9.83 -1.81
CA LEU A 88 -0.14 10.09 -3.25
C LEU A 88 -1.35 9.37 -3.86
N VAL A 89 -1.62 8.15 -3.39
CA VAL A 89 -2.80 7.38 -3.80
C VAL A 89 -4.08 8.06 -3.33
N GLU A 90 -4.14 8.55 -2.08
CA GLU A 90 -5.25 9.31 -1.54
C GLU A 90 -5.56 10.55 -2.40
N ALA A 91 -4.54 11.34 -2.73
CA ALA A 91 -4.71 12.49 -3.61
C ALA A 91 -5.15 12.12 -5.03
N GLY A 92 -4.60 11.03 -5.59
CA GLY A 92 -4.92 10.58 -6.94
C GLY A 92 -6.34 10.00 -7.07
N ARG A 93 -6.85 9.32 -6.03
CA ARG A 93 -8.17 8.67 -6.07
C ARG A 93 -9.36 9.63 -6.12
N GLU A 94 -9.20 10.86 -5.64
CA GLU A 94 -10.26 11.88 -5.66
C GLU A 94 -10.77 12.19 -7.06
N THR A 95 -9.98 11.91 -8.09
CA THR A 95 -10.31 12.17 -9.49
C THR A 95 -10.89 10.97 -10.23
N LEU A 96 -11.08 9.84 -9.54
CA LEU A 96 -11.52 8.59 -10.15
C LEU A 96 -12.97 8.25 -9.79
N ASP A 97 -13.62 7.54 -10.69
CA ASP A 97 -15.00 7.07 -10.59
C ASP A 97 -15.11 5.61 -10.10
N VAL A 98 -13.99 5.00 -9.72
CA VAL A 98 -13.92 3.67 -9.11
C VAL A 98 -13.27 3.77 -7.74
N PRO A 99 -13.63 2.89 -6.77
CA PRO A 99 -12.99 2.87 -5.46
C PRO A 99 -11.50 2.53 -5.59
N VAL A 100 -10.67 3.27 -4.85
CA VAL A 100 -9.23 3.03 -4.76
C VAL A 100 -8.85 2.92 -3.29
N LEU A 101 -8.24 1.81 -2.91
CA LEU A 101 -7.77 1.54 -1.57
C LEU A 101 -6.24 1.48 -1.54
N THR A 102 -5.65 1.97 -0.47
CA THR A 102 -4.26 1.67 -0.13
C THR A 102 -4.16 0.29 0.52
N SER A 103 -2.96 -0.28 0.58
CA SER A 103 -2.74 -1.60 1.20
C SER A 103 -3.04 -1.65 2.70
N TYR A 104 -3.14 -0.51 3.37
CA TYR A 104 -3.25 -0.46 4.83
C TYR A 104 -4.59 -0.01 5.37
N GLU A 105 -5.46 0.61 4.57
CA GLU A 105 -6.75 1.13 5.08
C GLU A 105 -7.56 0.04 5.79
N GLY A 106 -7.78 -1.10 5.16
CA GLY A 106 -8.52 -2.20 5.78
C GLY A 106 -7.80 -2.81 6.99
N MET A 107 -6.46 -2.84 6.99
CA MET A 107 -5.68 -3.32 8.13
C MET A 107 -5.79 -2.39 9.34
N ILE A 108 -5.71 -1.07 9.12
CA ILE A 108 -5.84 -0.06 10.18
C ILE A 108 -7.25 -0.11 10.77
N GLU A 109 -8.29 -0.18 9.94
CA GLU A 109 -9.67 -0.33 10.38
C GLU A 109 -9.85 -1.58 11.24
N ALA A 110 -9.35 -2.72 10.78
CA ALA A 110 -9.40 -3.98 11.52
C ALA A 110 -8.62 -3.93 12.84
N ALA A 111 -7.47 -3.24 12.86
CA ALA A 111 -6.67 -3.08 14.07
C ALA A 111 -7.44 -2.29 15.14
N PHE A 112 -8.04 -1.16 14.80
CA PHE A 112 -8.87 -0.38 15.73
C PHE A 112 -10.14 -1.09 16.17
N ALA A 113 -10.73 -1.92 15.32
CA ALA A 113 -11.88 -2.76 15.71
C ALA A 113 -11.51 -3.79 16.79
N ASN A 114 -10.23 -4.17 16.91
CA ASN A 114 -9.73 -5.11 17.90
C ASN A 114 -9.13 -4.46 19.16
N GLY A 115 -8.90 -3.16 19.16
CA GLY A 115 -8.41 -2.44 20.33
C GLY A 115 -7.67 -1.16 20.01
N SER A 116 -7.24 -0.47 21.07
CA SER A 116 -6.54 0.82 20.99
C SER A 116 -5.03 0.74 21.32
N GLN A 117 -4.52 -0.46 21.61
CA GLN A 117 -3.07 -0.68 21.78
C GLN A 117 -2.55 -1.42 20.55
N LEU A 118 -1.85 -0.69 19.71
CA LEU A 118 -1.42 -1.17 18.40
C LEU A 118 0.07 -1.52 18.41
N GLY A 119 0.40 -2.71 17.92
CA GLY A 119 1.78 -3.10 17.62
C GLY A 119 2.04 -2.89 16.13
N LEU A 120 3.08 -2.14 15.80
CA LEU A 120 3.48 -1.85 14.43
C LEU A 120 4.82 -2.51 14.13
N LEU A 121 4.85 -3.46 13.21
CA LEU A 121 6.06 -4.13 12.75
C LEU A 121 6.21 -3.91 11.24
N ALA A 122 7.37 -3.44 10.82
CA ALA A 122 7.69 -3.27 9.40
C ALA A 122 9.16 -3.61 9.12
N THR A 123 9.50 -3.73 7.85
CA THR A 123 10.84 -4.11 7.40
C THR A 123 11.75 -2.91 7.13
N THR A 124 11.20 -1.68 7.10
CA THR A 124 11.96 -0.43 6.93
C THR A 124 11.39 0.65 7.83
N GLN A 125 12.23 1.62 8.22
CA GLN A 125 11.81 2.77 8.99
C GLN A 125 10.83 3.65 8.20
N GLY A 126 11.05 3.85 6.90
CA GLY A 126 10.13 4.63 6.05
C GLY A 126 8.72 4.07 6.03
N THR A 127 8.57 2.73 6.11
CA THR A 127 7.24 2.10 6.25
C THR A 127 6.61 2.39 7.61
N ILE A 128 7.39 2.33 8.70
CA ILE A 128 6.91 2.69 10.05
C ILE A 128 6.40 4.14 10.06
N ASP A 129 7.18 5.06 9.52
CA ASP A 129 6.83 6.50 9.52
C ASP A 129 5.54 6.78 8.73
N CYS A 130 5.43 6.20 7.52
CA CYS A 130 4.22 6.33 6.70
C CYS A 130 2.99 5.74 7.39
N LEU A 131 3.10 4.53 7.92
CA LEU A 131 1.99 3.83 8.54
C LEU A 131 1.57 4.48 9.87
N SER A 132 2.52 5.03 10.63
CA SER A 132 2.21 5.83 11.83
C SER A 132 1.39 7.06 11.48
N GLY A 133 1.73 7.76 10.40
CA GLY A 133 0.95 8.89 9.90
C GLY A 133 -0.45 8.48 9.41
N ASP A 134 -0.59 7.30 8.78
CA ASP A 134 -1.90 6.79 8.35
C ASP A 134 -2.78 6.44 9.56
N ILE A 135 -2.21 5.81 10.59
CA ILE A 135 -2.89 5.50 11.86
C ILE A 135 -3.35 6.78 12.55
N GLU A 136 -2.48 7.80 12.64
CA GLU A 136 -2.81 9.09 13.24
C GLU A 136 -3.99 9.76 12.52
N ARG A 137 -3.97 9.81 11.18
CA ARG A 137 -5.07 10.38 10.38
C ARG A 137 -6.37 9.62 10.57
N TYR A 138 -6.32 8.30 10.56
CA TYR A 138 -7.50 7.46 10.80
C TYR A 138 -8.09 7.70 12.19
N ALA A 139 -7.25 7.71 13.22
CA ALA A 139 -7.67 7.96 14.61
C ALA A 139 -8.28 9.34 14.77
N ALA A 140 -7.64 10.38 14.21
CA ALA A 140 -8.16 11.75 14.26
C ALA A 140 -9.52 11.89 13.57
N ALA A 141 -9.69 11.29 12.39
CA ALA A 141 -10.94 11.32 11.64
C ALA A 141 -12.10 10.60 12.35
N ASN A 142 -11.79 9.61 13.20
CA ASN A 142 -12.79 8.79 13.92
C ASN A 142 -12.88 9.13 15.41
N GLY A 143 -12.12 10.12 15.93
CA GLY A 143 -12.12 10.49 17.34
C GLY A 143 -11.63 9.39 18.28
N LEU A 144 -10.65 8.58 17.83
CA LEU A 144 -10.12 7.43 18.55
C LEU A 144 -8.86 7.78 19.34
N GLU A 145 -8.77 7.30 20.57
CA GLU A 145 -7.54 7.32 21.37
C GLU A 145 -6.78 6.00 21.17
N TYR A 146 -5.46 6.07 21.05
CA TYR A 146 -4.64 4.89 20.82
C TYR A 146 -3.22 5.03 21.40
N LYS A 147 -2.54 3.89 21.49
CA LYS A 147 -1.09 3.82 21.74
C LYS A 147 -0.46 2.92 20.68
N VAL A 148 0.66 3.38 20.12
CA VAL A 148 1.47 2.58 19.18
C VAL A 148 2.78 2.20 19.85
N THR A 149 3.19 0.95 19.65
CA THR A 149 4.56 0.48 19.88
C THR A 149 5.05 -0.08 18.56
N ASP A 150 6.14 0.46 18.06
CA ASP A 150 6.69 0.09 16.76
C ASP A 150 8.03 -0.62 16.88
N LYS A 151 8.37 -1.39 15.84
CA LYS A 151 9.66 -2.03 15.67
C LYS A 151 9.96 -2.29 14.20
N VAL A 152 11.19 -2.00 13.80
CA VAL A 152 11.72 -2.42 12.49
C VAL A 152 12.32 -3.82 12.62
N ALA A 153 11.96 -4.72 11.69
CA ALA A 153 12.61 -6.01 11.49
C ALA A 153 13.88 -5.78 10.64
N GLU A 154 14.97 -5.44 11.31
CA GLU A 154 16.24 -5.10 10.66
C GLU A 154 16.74 -6.25 9.77
N GLY A 155 17.17 -5.92 8.55
CA GLY A 155 17.69 -6.88 7.58
C GLY A 155 16.64 -7.68 6.82
N ALA A 156 15.39 -7.72 7.27
CA ALA A 156 14.35 -8.52 6.63
C ALA A 156 14.09 -8.08 5.17
N PHE A 157 14.05 -6.78 4.91
CA PHE A 157 13.83 -6.29 3.54
C PHE A 157 14.96 -6.66 2.59
N GLN A 158 16.22 -6.57 3.04
CA GLN A 158 17.38 -6.97 2.26
C GLN A 158 17.37 -8.48 1.98
N THR A 159 16.96 -9.28 2.94
CA THR A 159 16.81 -10.73 2.80
C THR A 159 15.78 -11.06 1.71
N LEU A 160 14.63 -10.37 1.72
CA LEU A 160 13.60 -10.51 0.69
C LEU A 160 14.10 -10.12 -0.71
N LEU A 161 14.79 -8.97 -0.84
CA LEU A 161 15.35 -8.52 -2.10
C LEU A 161 16.45 -9.46 -2.62
N GLY A 162 17.17 -10.12 -1.72
CA GLY A 162 18.14 -11.18 -2.04
C GLY A 162 17.50 -12.48 -2.52
N GLY A 163 16.18 -12.59 -2.52
CA GLY A 163 15.43 -13.76 -2.99
C GLY A 163 15.17 -14.83 -1.93
N ASP A 164 15.67 -14.65 -0.70
CA ASP A 164 15.39 -15.54 0.43
C ASP A 164 14.07 -15.15 1.10
N ARG A 165 12.98 -15.77 0.62
CA ARG A 165 11.64 -15.53 1.14
C ARG A 165 11.37 -16.21 2.48
N ASP A 166 12.08 -17.30 2.76
CA ASP A 166 11.90 -18.07 3.98
C ASP A 166 12.63 -17.42 5.17
N GLY A 167 13.71 -16.68 4.88
CA GLY A 167 14.49 -15.93 5.87
C GLY A 167 13.97 -14.51 6.15
N HIS A 168 12.95 -14.06 5.39
CA HIS A 168 12.38 -12.71 5.50
C HIS A 168 11.44 -12.54 6.67
#